data_db51c3be956a78f6ff7cb12d5ddcc727
#
_entry.id   db51c3be956a78f6ff7cb12d5ddcc727
#
_cell.length_a   1.000
_cell.length_b   1.000
_cell.length_c   1.000
_cell.angle_alpha   90.00
_cell.angle_beta   90.00
_cell.angle_gamma   90.00
#
_symmetry.space_group_name_H-M   'P 1'
#
loop_
_entity.id
_entity.type
_entity.pdbx_description
1 polymer ?
#
loop_
_entity_poly.entity_id
_entity_poly.type
_entity_poly.pdbx_seq_one_letter_code
_entity_poly.pdbx_strand_id
1 'polypeptide(L)'
;MSTNIEFLHADQIGGCVTLISTDTTKICIDFGENLPGSKHKEALEVEGLTSGEQQYDAVFFTHYHGDHIGRFNKILPGIPLYMSQMCRYALLNIYHALAKHDAQYKTQIEILEDKTRNHVLWPQQVVQVGDIKVTPYTIDHSAEAAMMFLIETPDKRILHMGDFRTHGFMGEKLKKLLLHYVLGLELRYKPVDILITEGTNMTREEGELLTEDELLTQACALMREHKLVFCICSS
;
A
#
# COMPACT_ATOMS: atom_id res chain seq x y z
N MET A 1 1.45 -27.82 -5.52
CA MET A 1 0.95 -26.45 -5.19
C MET A 1 1.95 -25.48 -5.71
N SER A 2 1.53 -24.60 -6.59
CA SER A 2 2.43 -23.64 -7.26
C SER A 2 1.90 -22.24 -7.03
N THR A 3 2.75 -21.35 -6.50
CA THR A 3 2.43 -19.92 -6.38
C THR A 3 2.60 -19.25 -7.73
N ASN A 4 1.60 -18.52 -8.17
CA ASN A 4 1.67 -17.63 -9.33
C ASN A 4 1.58 -16.18 -8.87
N ILE A 5 2.41 -15.31 -9.49
CA ILE A 5 2.40 -13.86 -9.27
C ILE A 5 2.24 -13.20 -10.63
N GLU A 6 1.25 -12.33 -10.72
CA GLU A 6 0.99 -11.54 -11.92
C GLU A 6 1.02 -10.05 -11.56
N PHE A 7 1.70 -9.27 -12.38
CA PHE A 7 1.77 -7.82 -12.22
C PHE A 7 1.00 -7.16 -13.36
N LEU A 8 0.03 -6.32 -12.99
CA LEU A 8 -0.73 -5.54 -13.95
C LEU A 8 -0.29 -4.08 -13.86
N HIS A 9 -0.13 -3.42 -15.01
CA HIS A 9 0.37 -2.04 -15.13
C HIS A 9 1.76 -1.80 -14.48
N ALA A 10 2.60 -2.83 -14.38
CA ALA A 10 3.92 -2.74 -13.74
C ALA A 10 4.98 -1.99 -14.59
N ASP A 11 4.63 -1.54 -15.77
CA ASP A 11 5.47 -0.78 -16.69
C ASP A 11 5.23 0.74 -16.61
N GLN A 12 4.61 1.19 -15.53
CA GLN A 12 4.33 2.60 -15.22
C GLN A 12 4.44 2.88 -13.71
N ILE A 13 4.41 4.14 -13.33
CA ILE A 13 4.26 4.57 -11.94
C ILE A 13 2.78 4.82 -11.66
N GLY A 14 2.29 4.27 -10.54
CA GLY A 14 0.90 4.35 -10.10
C GLY A 14 -0.05 3.41 -10.83
N GLY A 15 -1.08 2.96 -10.12
CA GLY A 15 -2.07 2.00 -10.61
C GLY A 15 -1.53 0.59 -10.84
N CYS A 16 -0.36 0.28 -10.28
CA CYS A 16 0.21 -1.07 -10.31
C CYS A 16 -0.59 -2.00 -9.40
N VAL A 17 -0.84 -3.21 -9.87
CA VAL A 17 -1.60 -4.22 -9.13
C VAL A 17 -0.81 -5.50 -9.09
N THR A 18 -0.69 -6.11 -7.91
CA THR A 18 -0.06 -7.42 -7.75
C THR A 18 -1.12 -8.47 -7.42
N LEU A 19 -1.25 -9.46 -8.26
CA LEU A 19 -2.13 -10.62 -8.05
C LEU A 19 -1.28 -11.82 -7.63
N ILE A 20 -1.66 -12.46 -6.54
CA ILE A 20 -0.99 -13.64 -6.00
C ILE A 20 -2.00 -14.75 -5.86
N SER A 21 -1.69 -15.90 -6.42
CA SER A 21 -2.57 -17.07 -6.36
C SER A 21 -1.82 -18.36 -6.10
N THR A 22 -2.51 -19.26 -5.43
CA THR A 22 -2.18 -20.68 -5.28
C THR A 22 -3.20 -21.52 -6.05
N ASP A 23 -3.17 -22.81 -5.89
CA ASP A 23 -4.19 -23.69 -6.50
C ASP A 23 -5.61 -23.43 -5.95
N THR A 24 -5.72 -22.84 -4.74
CA THR A 24 -7.00 -22.73 -4.00
C THR A 24 -7.35 -21.31 -3.57
N THR A 25 -6.41 -20.38 -3.56
CA THR A 25 -6.60 -19.04 -2.98
C THR A 25 -6.07 -17.98 -3.93
N LYS A 26 -6.79 -16.87 -4.08
CA LYS A 26 -6.36 -15.71 -4.85
C LYS A 26 -6.49 -14.44 -4.03
N ILE A 27 -5.42 -13.67 -3.92
CA ILE A 27 -5.40 -12.36 -3.28
C ILE A 27 -4.89 -11.28 -4.23
N CYS A 28 -5.29 -10.05 -3.97
CA CYS A 28 -4.80 -8.87 -4.67
C CYS A 28 -4.11 -7.93 -3.68
N ILE A 29 -2.98 -7.35 -4.08
CA ILE A 29 -2.31 -6.28 -3.35
C ILE A 29 -2.42 -5.01 -4.17
N ASP A 30 -3.04 -3.99 -3.57
CA ASP A 30 -3.37 -2.69 -4.13
C ASP A 30 -4.28 -2.75 -5.35
N PHE A 31 -5.13 -1.74 -5.50
CA PHE A 31 -6.00 -1.54 -6.66
C PHE A 31 -6.29 -0.05 -6.80
N GLY A 32 -5.36 0.65 -7.41
CA GLY A 32 -5.34 2.11 -7.47
C GLY A 32 -5.72 2.70 -8.82
N GLU A 33 -5.70 4.02 -8.86
CA GLU A 33 -5.92 4.81 -10.07
C GLU A 33 -4.62 4.98 -10.84
N ASN A 34 -4.72 5.13 -12.15
CA ASN A 34 -3.59 5.58 -12.96
C ASN A 34 -3.25 7.03 -12.62
N LEU A 35 -1.98 7.34 -12.49
CA LEU A 35 -1.52 8.73 -12.30
C LEU A 35 -1.65 9.55 -13.60
N PRO A 36 -1.76 10.88 -13.51
CA PRO A 36 -1.67 11.75 -14.67
C PRO A 36 -0.36 11.48 -15.43
N GLY A 37 -0.47 11.23 -16.72
CA GLY A 37 0.70 10.90 -17.55
C GLY A 37 1.05 9.43 -17.64
N SER A 38 0.39 8.55 -16.89
CA SER A 38 0.56 7.10 -16.99
C SER A 38 0.41 6.59 -18.44
N LYS A 39 1.11 5.51 -18.73
CA LYS A 39 1.11 4.84 -20.04
C LYS A 39 -0.26 4.26 -20.36
N HIS A 40 -0.87 3.57 -19.39
CA HIS A 40 -2.22 3.04 -19.52
C HIS A 40 -3.24 4.14 -19.21
N LYS A 41 -4.18 4.37 -20.12
CA LYS A 41 -5.21 5.43 -20.01
C LYS A 41 -6.54 4.90 -19.47
N GLU A 42 -6.81 3.64 -19.76
CA GLU A 42 -8.06 3.01 -19.38
C GLU A 42 -7.99 2.46 -17.96
N ALA A 43 -9.14 2.43 -17.34
CA ALA A 43 -9.27 1.84 -16.03
C ALA A 43 -9.10 0.33 -16.12
N LEU A 44 -8.24 -0.23 -15.26
CA LEU A 44 -8.00 -1.67 -15.21
C LEU A 44 -9.26 -2.41 -14.79
N GLU A 45 -9.66 -3.42 -15.58
CA GLU A 45 -10.69 -4.39 -15.22
C GLU A 45 -10.06 -5.77 -15.06
N VAL A 46 -10.45 -6.47 -14.01
CA VAL A 46 -9.94 -7.81 -13.68
C VAL A 46 -11.12 -8.72 -13.43
N GLU A 47 -11.23 -9.76 -14.26
CA GLU A 47 -12.29 -10.77 -14.12
C GLU A 47 -12.20 -11.47 -12.76
N GLY A 48 -13.34 -11.59 -12.11
CA GLY A 48 -13.45 -12.18 -10.77
C GLY A 48 -13.01 -11.25 -9.62
N LEU A 49 -12.45 -10.07 -9.91
CA LEU A 49 -12.10 -9.04 -8.94
C LEU A 49 -13.01 -7.82 -9.04
N THR A 50 -13.20 -7.29 -10.26
CA THR A 50 -14.01 -6.09 -10.53
C THR A 50 -15.26 -6.39 -11.36
N SER A 51 -15.28 -7.49 -12.07
CA SER A 51 -16.37 -7.94 -12.94
C SER A 51 -16.54 -9.45 -12.90
N GLY A 52 -17.66 -9.94 -13.41
CA GLY A 52 -17.96 -11.37 -13.50
C GLY A 52 -18.26 -12.04 -12.16
N GLU A 53 -18.05 -13.34 -12.09
CA GLU A 53 -18.20 -14.13 -10.87
C GLU A 53 -16.98 -13.97 -9.98
N GLN A 54 -17.17 -13.79 -8.67
CA GLN A 54 -16.08 -13.60 -7.72
C GLN A 54 -15.09 -14.77 -7.73
N GLN A 55 -13.80 -14.46 -7.89
CA GLN A 55 -12.71 -15.42 -7.88
C GLN A 55 -11.61 -15.08 -6.86
N TYR A 56 -11.63 -13.87 -6.30
CA TYR A 56 -10.64 -13.42 -5.32
C TYR A 56 -11.19 -13.53 -3.91
N ASP A 57 -10.33 -13.93 -2.99
CA ASP A 57 -10.66 -14.18 -1.59
C ASP A 57 -10.40 -12.95 -0.70
N ALA A 58 -9.50 -12.06 -1.10
CA ALA A 58 -9.17 -10.85 -0.36
C ALA A 58 -8.42 -9.82 -1.21
N VAL A 59 -8.54 -8.54 -0.81
CA VAL A 59 -7.68 -7.44 -1.28
C VAL A 59 -7.00 -6.79 -0.09
N PHE A 60 -5.68 -6.60 -0.17
CA PHE A 60 -4.85 -5.94 0.83
C PHE A 60 -4.33 -4.61 0.27
N PHE A 61 -4.44 -3.55 1.05
CA PHE A 61 -3.97 -2.22 0.66
C PHE A 61 -2.76 -1.82 1.50
N THR A 62 -1.70 -1.40 0.81
CA THR A 62 -0.46 -0.95 1.45
C THR A 62 -0.65 0.38 2.15
N HIS A 63 -1.32 1.35 1.51
CA HIS A 63 -1.56 2.69 2.05
C HIS A 63 -2.70 3.42 1.31
N TYR A 64 -3.00 4.67 1.72
CA TYR A 64 -4.19 5.41 1.25
C TYR A 64 -3.97 6.28 0.01
N HIS A 65 -2.82 6.31 -0.65
CA HIS A 65 -2.65 7.08 -1.88
C HIS A 65 -3.54 6.54 -3.00
N GLY A 66 -4.08 7.44 -3.83
CA GLY A 66 -5.08 7.11 -4.84
C GLY A 66 -4.61 6.08 -5.87
N ASP A 67 -3.34 6.10 -6.19
CA ASP A 67 -2.72 5.16 -7.13
C ASP A 67 -2.49 3.74 -6.54
N HIS A 68 -2.77 3.54 -5.25
CA HIS A 68 -2.75 2.24 -4.57
C HIS A 68 -4.14 1.76 -4.17
N ILE A 69 -5.05 2.66 -3.76
CA ILE A 69 -6.37 2.27 -3.23
C ILE A 69 -7.55 2.94 -3.95
N GLY A 70 -7.32 3.93 -4.80
CA GLY A 70 -8.38 4.82 -5.31
C GLY A 70 -9.55 4.12 -6.01
N ARG A 71 -9.38 2.87 -6.42
CA ARG A 71 -10.41 2.09 -7.12
C ARG A 71 -11.03 0.97 -6.26
N PHE A 72 -10.88 1.02 -4.95
CA PHE A 72 -11.47 0.00 -4.05
C PHE A 72 -12.99 -0.15 -4.20
N ASN A 73 -13.68 0.90 -4.64
CA ASN A 73 -15.11 0.89 -4.91
C ASN A 73 -15.52 0.11 -6.17
N LYS A 74 -14.54 -0.31 -6.99
CA LYS A 74 -14.75 -1.17 -8.16
C LYS A 74 -14.63 -2.65 -7.86
N ILE A 75 -14.08 -3.00 -6.71
CA ILE A 75 -13.93 -4.38 -6.26
C ILE A 75 -15.29 -4.96 -5.94
N LEU A 76 -15.54 -6.21 -6.37
CA LEU A 76 -16.82 -6.91 -6.16
C LEU A 76 -17.21 -6.93 -4.67
N PRO A 77 -18.49 -6.72 -4.34
CA PRO A 77 -18.94 -6.50 -2.95
C PRO A 77 -18.64 -7.64 -1.98
N GLY A 78 -18.57 -8.87 -2.47
CA GLY A 78 -18.29 -10.05 -1.65
C GLY A 78 -16.84 -10.21 -1.22
N ILE A 79 -15.92 -9.41 -1.77
CA ILE A 79 -14.49 -9.54 -1.49
C ILE A 79 -14.12 -8.66 -0.28
N PRO A 80 -13.54 -9.24 0.79
CA PRO A 80 -13.08 -8.50 1.95
C PRO A 80 -11.87 -7.62 1.62
N LEU A 81 -11.86 -6.42 2.22
CA LEU A 81 -10.83 -5.40 2.05
C LEU A 81 -10.02 -5.27 3.34
N TYR A 82 -8.71 -5.38 3.25
CA TYR A 82 -7.78 -5.29 4.36
C TYR A 82 -6.90 -4.05 4.24
N MET A 83 -6.90 -3.19 5.26
CA MET A 83 -6.11 -1.95 5.29
C MET A 83 -5.78 -1.54 6.73
N SER A 84 -4.78 -0.68 6.92
CA SER A 84 -4.52 -0.11 8.25
C SER A 84 -5.67 0.76 8.73
N GLN A 85 -5.82 0.88 10.05
CA GLN A 85 -6.85 1.75 10.62
C GLN A 85 -6.66 3.22 10.20
N MET A 86 -5.40 3.68 10.12
CA MET A 86 -5.07 5.04 9.68
C MET A 86 -5.39 5.25 8.19
N CYS A 87 -5.11 4.26 7.34
CA CYS A 87 -5.51 4.27 5.94
C CYS A 87 -7.03 4.50 5.82
N ARG A 88 -7.83 3.71 6.54
CA ARG A 88 -9.29 3.85 6.53
C ARG A 88 -9.76 5.23 7.04
N TYR A 89 -9.15 5.75 8.12
CA TYR A 89 -9.51 7.07 8.65
C TYR A 89 -9.13 8.20 7.69
N ALA A 90 -7.97 8.15 7.08
CA ALA A 90 -7.55 9.14 6.09
C ALA A 90 -8.55 9.19 4.92
N LEU A 91 -8.90 8.02 4.37
CA LEU A 91 -9.88 7.91 3.28
C LEU A 91 -11.27 8.42 3.69
N LEU A 92 -11.77 8.07 4.87
CA LEU A 92 -13.06 8.58 5.36
C LEU A 92 -13.05 10.11 5.46
N ASN A 93 -11.98 10.71 5.99
CA ASN A 93 -11.84 12.16 6.06
C ASN A 93 -11.83 12.80 4.67
N ILE A 94 -11.08 12.23 3.74
CA ILE A 94 -11.00 12.70 2.34
C ILE A 94 -12.39 12.62 1.69
N TYR A 95 -13.04 11.46 1.73
CA TYR A 95 -14.32 11.27 1.07
C TYR A 95 -15.46 12.05 1.73
N HIS A 96 -15.46 12.24 3.05
CA HIS A 96 -16.40 13.14 3.71
C HIS A 96 -16.23 14.61 3.28
N ALA A 97 -14.97 15.05 3.05
CA ALA A 97 -14.73 16.39 2.53
C ALA A 97 -15.21 16.52 1.07
N LEU A 98 -14.91 15.56 0.23
CA LEU A 98 -15.31 15.53 -1.19
C LEU A 98 -16.84 15.41 -1.35
N ALA A 99 -17.50 14.59 -0.55
CA ALA A 99 -18.95 14.39 -0.59
C ALA A 99 -19.77 15.64 -0.27
N LYS A 100 -19.17 16.68 0.33
CA LYS A 100 -19.81 18.00 0.50
C LYS A 100 -20.02 18.71 -0.83
N HIS A 101 -19.22 18.40 -1.84
CA HIS A 101 -19.24 19.04 -3.14
C HIS A 101 -19.78 18.11 -4.23
N ASP A 102 -19.64 16.81 -4.07
CA ASP A 102 -20.09 15.81 -5.03
C ASP A 102 -20.63 14.55 -4.32
N ALA A 103 -21.92 14.31 -4.50
CA ALA A 103 -22.62 13.21 -3.85
C ALA A 103 -22.16 11.81 -4.30
N GLN A 104 -21.44 11.68 -5.43
CA GLN A 104 -20.93 10.40 -5.89
C GLN A 104 -19.99 9.73 -4.87
N TYR A 105 -19.28 10.51 -4.05
CA TYR A 105 -18.37 10.00 -3.03
C TYR A 105 -19.05 9.34 -1.82
N LYS A 106 -20.37 9.38 -1.71
CA LYS A 106 -21.11 8.69 -0.65
C LYS A 106 -20.95 7.17 -0.70
N THR A 107 -20.88 6.62 -1.89
CA THR A 107 -20.65 5.16 -2.08
C THR A 107 -19.32 4.72 -1.48
N GLN A 108 -18.24 5.51 -1.65
CA GLN A 108 -16.94 5.21 -1.05
C GLN A 108 -17.01 5.24 0.48
N ILE A 109 -17.74 6.20 1.05
CA ILE A 109 -17.97 6.30 2.50
C ILE A 109 -18.71 5.05 3.00
N GLU A 110 -19.82 4.67 2.36
CA GLU A 110 -20.62 3.49 2.71
C GLU A 110 -19.76 2.20 2.69
N ILE A 111 -18.94 2.03 1.66
CA ILE A 111 -18.03 0.89 1.58
C ILE A 111 -17.02 0.91 2.73
N LEU A 112 -16.40 2.05 3.03
CA LEU A 112 -15.40 2.16 4.10
C LEU A 112 -16.00 2.00 5.50
N GLU A 113 -17.26 2.35 5.70
CA GLU A 113 -17.98 2.19 6.96
C GLU A 113 -18.51 0.78 7.19
N ASP A 114 -18.64 -0.01 6.13
CA ASP A 114 -19.06 -1.42 6.23
C ASP A 114 -17.99 -2.26 6.93
N LYS A 115 -18.22 -2.53 8.22
CA LYS A 115 -17.33 -3.33 9.06
C LYS A 115 -17.33 -4.83 8.72
N THR A 116 -18.30 -5.29 7.95
CA THR A 116 -18.34 -6.70 7.50
C THR A 116 -17.39 -6.94 6.35
N ARG A 117 -17.11 -5.90 5.58
CA ARG A 117 -16.24 -5.93 4.41
C ARG A 117 -14.82 -5.43 4.71
N ASN A 118 -14.70 -4.40 5.58
CA ASN A 118 -13.40 -3.78 5.90
C ASN A 118 -12.80 -4.36 7.17
N HIS A 119 -11.62 -4.94 7.04
CA HIS A 119 -10.85 -5.55 8.10
C HIS A 119 -9.60 -4.72 8.40
N VAL A 120 -9.41 -4.40 9.67
CA VAL A 120 -8.25 -3.63 10.11
C VAL A 120 -7.03 -4.52 10.20
N LEU A 121 -5.95 -4.10 9.53
CA LEU A 121 -4.63 -4.70 9.66
C LEU A 121 -3.88 -4.09 10.85
N TRP A 122 -3.36 -4.96 11.69
CA TRP A 122 -2.46 -4.58 12.77
C TRP A 122 -1.05 -5.10 12.46
N PRO A 123 -0.01 -4.27 12.66
CA PRO A 123 1.37 -4.70 12.42
C PRO A 123 1.70 -6.00 13.15
N GLN A 124 2.35 -6.92 12.45
CA GLN A 124 2.77 -8.24 12.92
C GLN A 124 1.63 -9.24 13.23
N GLN A 125 0.39 -8.86 13.02
CA GLN A 125 -0.75 -9.79 13.15
C GLN A 125 -0.96 -10.55 11.84
N VAL A 126 -0.80 -11.86 11.90
CA VAL A 126 -1.01 -12.72 10.73
C VAL A 126 -2.49 -12.77 10.35
N VAL A 127 -2.78 -12.50 9.09
CA VAL A 127 -4.08 -12.73 8.47
C VAL A 127 -3.98 -13.99 7.61
N GLN A 128 -4.85 -14.97 7.86
CA GLN A 128 -4.94 -16.20 7.08
C GLN A 128 -6.09 -16.06 6.07
N VAL A 129 -5.80 -16.22 4.79
CA VAL A 129 -6.77 -16.27 3.70
C VAL A 129 -6.53 -17.59 2.94
N GLY A 130 -7.42 -18.53 3.08
CA GLY A 130 -7.22 -19.87 2.52
C GLY A 130 -5.88 -20.47 2.96
N ASP A 131 -5.01 -20.79 2.01
CA ASP A 131 -3.66 -21.32 2.22
C ASP A 131 -2.55 -20.24 2.19
N ILE A 132 -2.92 -18.96 2.06
CA ILE A 132 -2.00 -17.82 2.08
C ILE A 132 -2.03 -17.13 3.45
N LYS A 133 -0.84 -16.81 4.00
CA LYS A 133 -0.67 -15.99 5.20
C LYS A 133 -0.11 -14.63 4.82
N VAL A 134 -0.72 -13.56 5.31
CA VAL A 134 -0.25 -12.20 5.11
C VAL A 134 0.08 -11.58 6.46
N THR A 135 1.33 -11.19 6.66
CA THR A 135 1.78 -10.51 7.88
C THR A 135 2.15 -9.07 7.52
N PRO A 136 1.37 -8.07 7.97
CA PRO A 136 1.68 -6.67 7.72
C PRO A 136 2.78 -6.15 8.65
N TYR A 137 3.64 -5.28 8.14
CA TYR A 137 4.61 -4.50 8.91
C TYR A 137 4.54 -3.04 8.48
N THR A 138 4.66 -2.12 9.44
CA THR A 138 4.73 -0.70 9.11
C THR A 138 6.03 -0.37 8.40
N ILE A 139 5.94 0.50 7.39
CA ILE A 139 7.07 0.98 6.62
C ILE A 139 7.04 2.50 6.55
N ASP A 140 8.20 3.12 6.37
CA ASP A 140 8.29 4.57 6.21
C ASP A 140 7.89 4.99 4.80
N HIS A 141 6.92 5.88 4.72
CA HIS A 141 6.44 6.49 3.49
C HIS A 141 5.78 7.83 3.81
N SER A 142 5.38 8.60 2.79
CA SER A 142 4.62 9.86 2.97
C SER A 142 3.18 9.61 3.48
N ALA A 143 2.63 8.42 3.28
CA ALA A 143 1.37 8.01 3.86
C ALA A 143 1.55 7.47 5.27
N GLU A 144 0.82 8.02 6.25
CA GLU A 144 0.84 7.53 7.64
C GLU A 144 0.36 6.07 7.72
N ALA A 145 1.09 5.26 8.50
CA ALA A 145 0.84 3.84 8.67
C ALA A 145 0.81 3.03 7.36
N ALA A 146 1.66 3.40 6.40
CA ALA A 146 1.92 2.57 5.24
C ALA A 146 2.47 1.21 5.67
N MET A 147 2.14 0.16 4.91
CA MET A 147 2.46 -1.21 5.25
C MET A 147 3.18 -1.91 4.10
N MET A 148 4.15 -2.74 4.46
CA MET A 148 4.65 -3.81 3.62
C MET A 148 4.05 -5.14 4.10
N PHE A 149 4.02 -6.14 3.23
CA PHE A 149 3.43 -7.43 3.50
C PHE A 149 4.45 -8.56 3.32
N LEU A 150 4.63 -9.36 4.37
CA LEU A 150 5.25 -10.67 4.24
C LEU A 150 4.14 -11.67 3.92
N ILE A 151 4.21 -12.27 2.75
CA ILE A 151 3.20 -13.18 2.22
C ILE A 151 3.82 -14.57 2.15
N GLU A 152 3.23 -15.51 2.86
CA GLU A 152 3.68 -16.89 2.89
C GLU A 152 2.60 -17.78 2.26
N THR A 153 2.98 -18.43 1.18
CA THR A 153 2.19 -19.44 0.49
C THR A 153 2.75 -20.84 0.83
N PRO A 154 2.16 -21.94 0.38
CA PRO A 154 2.68 -23.27 0.66
C PRO A 154 4.12 -23.51 0.16
N ASP A 155 4.57 -22.79 -0.88
CA ASP A 155 5.87 -23.02 -1.53
C ASP A 155 6.76 -21.78 -1.66
N LYS A 156 6.25 -20.60 -1.32
CA LYS A 156 6.99 -19.33 -1.45
C LYS A 156 6.84 -18.42 -0.24
N ARG A 157 7.87 -17.63 -0.01
CA ARG A 157 7.90 -16.55 0.96
C ARG A 157 8.23 -15.24 0.24
N ILE A 158 7.23 -14.37 0.14
CA ILE A 158 7.25 -13.17 -0.69
C ILE A 158 7.24 -11.95 0.22
N LEU A 159 8.10 -10.98 -0.02
CA LEU A 159 8.05 -9.67 0.62
C LEU A 159 7.59 -8.63 -0.40
N HIS A 160 6.41 -8.07 -0.19
CA HIS A 160 5.87 -6.95 -0.96
C HIS A 160 6.08 -5.66 -0.17
N MET A 161 6.97 -4.79 -0.65
CA MET A 161 7.38 -3.60 0.09
C MET A 161 6.33 -2.48 0.07
N GLY A 162 5.42 -2.46 -0.94
CA GLY A 162 4.64 -1.26 -1.22
C GLY A 162 5.57 -0.10 -1.59
N ASP A 163 5.12 1.11 -1.35
CA ASP A 163 5.95 2.32 -1.47
C ASP A 163 6.68 2.59 -0.16
N PHE A 164 7.95 2.98 -0.24
CA PHE A 164 8.76 3.22 0.94
C PHE A 164 9.86 4.24 0.71
N ARG A 165 10.39 4.75 1.82
CA ARG A 165 11.57 5.61 1.83
C ARG A 165 12.48 5.24 3.00
N THR A 166 13.75 5.61 2.92
CA THR A 166 14.75 5.34 3.96
C THR A 166 15.27 6.60 4.64
N HIS A 167 14.90 7.78 4.14
CA HIS A 167 15.36 9.09 4.61
C HIS A 167 14.35 9.80 5.53
N GLY A 168 13.19 9.19 5.80
CA GLY A 168 12.21 9.68 6.76
C GLY A 168 12.53 9.28 8.20
N PHE A 169 11.74 9.79 9.15
CA PHE A 169 11.93 9.55 10.60
C PHE A 169 11.92 8.06 11.01
N MET A 170 11.31 7.21 10.21
CA MET A 170 11.22 5.77 10.46
C MET A 170 12.20 4.94 9.62
N GLY A 171 12.93 5.57 8.70
CA GLY A 171 13.77 4.87 7.74
C GLY A 171 14.84 3.97 8.36
N GLU A 172 15.51 4.42 9.43
CA GLU A 172 16.50 3.60 10.13
C GLU A 172 15.92 2.33 10.77
N LYS A 173 14.63 2.35 11.13
CA LYS A 173 13.95 1.20 11.75
C LYS A 173 13.69 0.09 10.73
N LEU A 174 13.61 0.41 9.43
CA LEU A 174 13.37 -0.56 8.37
C LEU A 174 14.42 -1.69 8.38
N LYS A 175 15.70 -1.34 8.48
CA LYS A 175 16.78 -2.34 8.53
C LYS A 175 16.60 -3.32 9.69
N LYS A 176 16.33 -2.81 10.89
CA LYS A 176 16.08 -3.65 12.07
C LYS A 176 14.87 -4.55 11.87
N LEU A 177 13.77 -3.99 11.34
CA LEU A 177 12.55 -4.72 11.08
C LEU A 177 12.77 -5.86 10.10
N LEU A 178 13.46 -5.60 8.99
CA LEU A 178 13.79 -6.63 7.99
C LEU A 178 14.65 -7.74 8.59
N LEU A 179 15.70 -7.39 9.33
CA LEU A 179 16.62 -8.37 9.90
C LEU A 179 15.97 -9.22 10.99
N HIS A 180 15.22 -8.62 11.92
CA HIS A 180 14.65 -9.34 13.06
C HIS A 180 13.36 -10.08 12.69
N TYR A 181 12.41 -9.40 12.08
CA TYR A 181 11.05 -9.94 11.91
C TYR A 181 10.87 -10.64 10.58
N VAL A 182 11.43 -10.10 9.51
CA VAL A 182 11.28 -10.71 8.18
C VAL A 182 12.28 -11.84 7.98
N LEU A 183 13.56 -11.61 8.22
CA LEU A 183 14.59 -12.62 8.01
C LEU A 183 14.86 -13.50 9.24
N GLY A 184 14.46 -13.06 10.44
CA GLY A 184 14.60 -13.83 11.67
C GLY A 184 16.05 -14.16 12.03
N LEU A 185 17.01 -13.27 11.74
CA LEU A 185 18.45 -13.55 11.87
C LEU A 185 18.88 -13.99 13.26
N GLU A 186 18.19 -13.52 14.31
CA GLU A 186 18.58 -13.83 15.71
C GLU A 186 17.99 -15.13 16.25
N LEU A 187 16.88 -15.60 15.66
CA LEU A 187 16.16 -16.77 16.16
C LEU A 187 16.19 -17.95 15.20
N ARG A 188 15.76 -17.75 13.99
CA ARG A 188 15.72 -18.75 12.94
C ARG A 188 15.68 -18.06 11.59
N TYR A 189 16.79 -18.04 10.90
CA TYR A 189 16.86 -17.46 9.56
C TYR A 189 15.87 -18.13 8.60
N LYS A 190 15.02 -17.30 7.99
CA LYS A 190 14.10 -17.70 6.95
C LYS A 190 14.28 -16.74 5.76
N PRO A 191 14.87 -17.20 4.67
CA PRO A 191 15.04 -16.38 3.48
C PRO A 191 13.69 -15.97 2.89
N VAL A 192 13.69 -14.85 2.18
CA VAL A 192 12.63 -14.44 1.29
C VAL A 192 12.96 -14.96 -0.09
N ASP A 193 12.00 -15.64 -0.73
CA ASP A 193 12.19 -16.19 -2.07
C ASP A 193 12.01 -15.12 -3.14
N ILE A 194 11.09 -14.19 -2.92
CA ILE A 194 10.71 -13.14 -3.88
C ILE A 194 10.59 -11.81 -3.15
N LEU A 195 11.28 -10.79 -3.68
CA LEU A 195 11.13 -9.40 -3.25
C LEU A 195 10.39 -8.62 -4.34
N ILE A 196 9.27 -7.99 -3.98
CA ILE A 196 8.52 -7.07 -4.82
C ILE A 196 8.71 -5.66 -4.24
N THR A 197 9.29 -4.76 -5.03
CA THR A 197 9.62 -3.40 -4.59
C THR A 197 9.23 -2.39 -5.65
N GLU A 198 8.99 -1.16 -5.23
CA GLU A 198 8.78 -0.02 -6.12
C GLU A 198 10.06 0.32 -6.92
N GLY A 199 9.88 1.11 -7.99
CA GLY A 199 10.97 1.59 -8.83
C GLY A 199 10.86 3.08 -9.18
N THR A 200 10.13 3.88 -8.41
CA THR A 200 9.80 5.29 -8.70
C THR A 200 11.03 6.14 -8.97
N ASN A 201 12.12 5.89 -8.26
CA ASN A 201 13.36 6.68 -8.36
C ASN A 201 14.46 6.03 -9.23
N MET A 202 14.20 4.89 -9.87
CA MET A 202 15.21 4.14 -10.62
C MET A 202 15.83 4.92 -11.79
N THR A 203 15.12 5.90 -12.35
CA THR A 203 15.59 6.72 -13.48
C THR A 203 16.05 8.12 -13.07
N ARG A 204 15.98 8.46 -11.78
CA ARG A 204 16.46 9.75 -11.30
C ARG A 204 17.97 9.74 -11.19
N GLU A 205 18.59 10.87 -11.56
CA GLU A 205 20.01 11.09 -11.30
C GLU A 205 20.27 11.11 -9.79
N GLU A 206 21.42 10.59 -9.37
CA GLU A 206 21.85 10.67 -7.98
C GLU A 206 21.98 12.15 -7.59
N GLY A 207 21.23 12.57 -6.58
CA GLY A 207 21.27 13.91 -5.98
C GLY A 207 21.36 13.79 -4.47
N GLU A 208 21.79 14.85 -3.82
CA GLU A 208 21.71 14.94 -2.36
C GLU A 208 20.23 14.96 -1.93
N LEU A 209 19.80 13.86 -1.31
CA LEU A 209 18.48 13.79 -0.67
C LEU A 209 18.63 14.25 0.77
N LEU A 210 17.93 15.31 1.14
CA LEU A 210 17.82 15.73 2.52
C LEU A 210 17.01 14.71 3.32
N THR A 211 17.47 14.39 4.51
CA THR A 211 16.67 13.67 5.49
C THR A 211 15.54 14.56 6.01
N GLU A 212 14.50 13.98 6.60
CA GLU A 212 13.44 14.76 7.23
C GLU A 212 13.94 15.62 8.40
N ASP A 213 14.96 15.17 9.14
CA ASP A 213 15.60 15.95 10.21
C ASP A 213 16.35 17.17 9.67
N GLU A 214 17.05 17.03 8.55
CA GLU A 214 17.71 18.16 7.87
C GLU A 214 16.69 19.14 7.32
N LEU A 215 15.61 18.65 6.69
CA LEU A 215 14.51 19.48 6.21
C LEU A 215 13.82 20.22 7.36
N LEU A 216 13.56 19.54 8.48
CA LEU A 216 12.99 20.15 9.69
C LEU A 216 13.89 21.26 10.21
N THR A 217 15.20 21.04 10.24
CA THR A 217 16.18 22.04 10.69
C THR A 217 16.14 23.28 9.80
N GLN A 218 16.13 23.11 8.48
CA GLN A 218 16.02 24.21 7.52
C GLN A 218 14.69 24.95 7.63
N ALA A 219 13.57 24.22 7.72
CA ALA A 219 12.25 24.82 7.89
C ALA A 219 12.15 25.64 9.19
N CYS A 220 12.69 25.14 10.30
CA CYS A 220 12.74 25.88 11.56
C CYS A 220 13.59 27.15 11.47
N ALA A 221 14.71 27.13 10.73
CA ALA A 221 15.52 28.31 10.50
C ALA A 221 14.73 29.39 9.73
N LEU A 222 14.10 29.02 8.62
CA LEU A 222 13.26 29.93 7.81
C LEU A 222 12.10 30.51 8.63
N MET A 223 11.44 29.71 9.46
CA MET A 223 10.35 30.19 10.32
C MET A 223 10.81 31.16 11.39
N ARG A 224 12.08 31.11 11.85
CA ARG A 224 12.65 32.08 12.79
C ARG A 224 13.04 33.41 12.11
N GLU A 225 13.46 33.36 10.86
CA GLU A 225 13.89 34.52 10.09
C GLU A 225 12.72 35.32 9.51
N HIS A 226 11.58 34.66 9.24
CA HIS A 226 10.43 35.28 8.58
C HIS A 226 9.21 35.36 9.49
N LYS A 227 8.53 36.51 9.49
CA LYS A 227 7.27 36.70 10.27
C LYS A 227 6.10 35.92 9.72
N LEU A 228 6.13 35.54 8.45
CA LEU A 228 5.07 34.83 7.75
C LEU A 228 5.69 33.82 6.79
N VAL A 229 5.31 32.58 6.92
CA VAL A 229 5.78 31.47 6.07
C VAL A 229 4.56 30.72 5.56
N PHE A 230 4.48 30.54 4.25
CA PHE A 230 3.49 29.69 3.60
C PHE A 230 4.15 28.35 3.22
N CYS A 231 3.59 27.26 3.71
CA CYS A 231 4.02 25.93 3.34
C CYS A 231 2.97 25.29 2.41
N ILE A 232 3.41 24.70 1.30
CA ILE A 232 2.58 23.90 0.41
C ILE A 232 3.01 22.44 0.62
N CYS A 233 2.08 21.61 1.07
CA CYS A 233 2.28 20.18 1.22
C CYS A 233 1.39 19.45 0.23
N SER A 234 1.94 18.46 -0.47
CA SER A 234 1.13 17.46 -1.17
C SER A 234 0.75 16.36 -0.19
N SER A 235 -0.47 15.91 -0.27
CA SER A 235 -0.96 14.74 0.48
C SER A 235 -0.69 13.48 -0.31
#